data_c3e0545f37722ff103fc8f36b68f37e3
#
_entry.id   c3e0545f37722ff103fc8f36b68f37e3
#
_cell.length_a   1.000
_cell.length_b   1.000
_cell.length_c   1.000
_cell.angle_alpha   90.00
_cell.angle_beta   90.00
_cell.angle_gamma   90.00
#
_symmetry.space_group_name_H-M   'P 1'
#
loop_
_entity.id
_entity.type
_entity.pdbx_description
1 polymer ?
#
loop_
_entity_poly.entity_id
_entity_poly.type
_entity_poly.pdbx_seq_one_letter_code
_entity_poly.pdbx_strand_id
1 'polypeptide(L)'
;MKAAKLTEHPSFRLLRQTDIQNVWHMQMPRWLFSDPRYADMSLDAKVTYTFLLNRFQLSRRNGWVNDAGEMFVIFPRKALAKELRICEQRVTAAFRKLAELQLIWEKRCGRGDANQIYLASVTPIDAPGYECVPFCSELYESCGSRTAGYAAPEP
;
A
#
# COMPACT_ATOMS: atom_id res chain seq x y z
N MET A 1 -0.82 15.02 -29.52
CA MET A 1 -1.82 13.95 -29.45
C MET A 1 -3.19 14.51 -29.82
N LYS A 2 -3.81 14.02 -30.88
CA LYS A 2 -5.20 14.38 -31.18
C LYS A 2 -6.10 13.73 -30.12
N ALA A 3 -6.92 14.54 -29.46
CA ALA A 3 -7.93 14.03 -28.53
C ALA A 3 -8.81 13.01 -29.30
N ALA A 4 -8.86 11.78 -28.83
CA ALA A 4 -9.78 10.79 -29.37
C ALA A 4 -11.20 11.31 -29.23
N LYS A 5 -12.02 11.19 -30.27
CA LYS A 5 -13.43 11.54 -30.19
C LYS A 5 -14.06 10.68 -29.08
N LEU A 6 -14.61 11.31 -28.06
CA LEU A 6 -15.19 10.68 -26.87
C LEU A 6 -16.32 9.67 -27.16
N THR A 7 -16.78 9.59 -28.40
CA THR A 7 -17.91 8.75 -28.85
C THR A 7 -17.50 7.51 -29.62
N GLU A 8 -16.24 7.39 -30.03
CA GLU A 8 -15.76 6.24 -30.79
C GLU A 8 -15.08 5.21 -29.88
N HIS A 9 -15.40 3.95 -30.06
CA HIS A 9 -14.74 2.86 -29.34
C HIS A 9 -13.24 2.85 -29.68
N PRO A 10 -12.34 2.76 -28.67
CA PRO A 10 -10.91 2.78 -28.92
C PRO A 10 -10.43 1.53 -29.69
N SER A 11 -9.28 1.66 -30.35
CA SER A 11 -8.64 0.55 -31.07
C SER A 11 -7.97 -0.49 -30.16
N PHE A 12 -7.82 -0.18 -28.86
CA PHE A 12 -7.24 -1.10 -27.87
C PHE A 12 -8.33 -1.83 -27.08
N ARG A 13 -7.97 -3.01 -26.57
CA ARG A 13 -8.89 -3.84 -25.77
C ARG A 13 -9.20 -3.16 -24.42
N LEU A 14 -10.47 -3.01 -24.12
CA LEU A 14 -10.94 -2.54 -22.82
C LEU A 14 -11.01 -3.69 -21.81
N LEU A 15 -10.81 -3.37 -20.53
CA LEU A 15 -10.91 -4.30 -19.42
C LEU A 15 -12.36 -4.80 -19.30
N ARG A 16 -12.53 -6.11 -19.18
CA ARG A 16 -13.83 -6.75 -18.96
C ARG A 16 -13.96 -7.22 -17.51
N GLN A 17 -15.17 -7.46 -17.07
CA GLN A 17 -15.43 -7.97 -15.73
C GLN A 17 -14.68 -9.28 -15.41
N THR A 18 -14.52 -10.16 -16.39
CA THR A 18 -13.75 -11.40 -16.28
C THR A 18 -12.24 -11.21 -16.12
N ASP A 19 -11.72 -10.06 -16.55
CA ASP A 19 -10.28 -9.78 -16.49
C ASP A 19 -9.84 -9.32 -15.09
N ILE A 20 -10.77 -8.82 -14.25
CA ILE A 20 -10.46 -8.26 -12.93
C ILE A 20 -9.86 -9.29 -11.98
N GLN A 21 -10.25 -10.54 -12.09
CA GLN A 21 -9.75 -11.62 -11.24
C GLN A 21 -8.25 -11.92 -11.44
N ASN A 22 -7.72 -11.56 -12.58
CA ASN A 22 -6.33 -11.81 -12.97
C ASN A 22 -5.43 -10.59 -12.84
N VAL A 23 -5.95 -9.48 -12.34
CA VAL A 23 -5.15 -8.26 -12.15
C VAL A 23 -4.31 -8.38 -10.88
N TRP A 24 -3.00 -8.49 -11.08
CA TRP A 24 -2.07 -8.43 -9.96
C TRP A 24 -1.99 -7.01 -9.44
N HIS A 25 -2.35 -6.81 -8.19
CA HIS A 25 -2.44 -5.48 -7.58
C HIS A 25 -1.78 -5.44 -6.20
N MET A 26 -1.49 -4.24 -5.76
CA MET A 26 -0.98 -3.91 -4.46
C MET A 26 -2.08 -3.19 -3.66
N GLN A 27 -2.24 -3.52 -2.40
CA GLN A 27 -3.24 -2.87 -1.55
C GLN A 27 -2.68 -1.58 -0.95
N MET A 28 -3.40 -0.49 -1.16
CA MET A 28 -3.07 0.83 -0.62
C MET A 28 -4.14 1.28 0.37
N PRO A 29 -3.78 1.63 1.62
CA PRO A 29 -4.76 2.07 2.60
C PRO A 29 -5.41 3.39 2.21
N ARG A 30 -6.73 3.43 2.21
CA ARG A 30 -7.49 4.66 1.89
C ARG A 30 -7.28 5.77 2.91
N TRP A 31 -7.06 5.43 4.17
CA TRP A 31 -6.86 6.41 5.23
C TRP A 31 -5.62 7.29 5.02
N LEU A 32 -4.66 6.88 4.19
CA LEU A 32 -3.55 7.76 3.78
C LEU A 32 -4.02 9.04 3.08
N PHE A 33 -5.21 9.02 2.50
CA PHE A 33 -5.81 10.16 1.79
C PHE A 33 -6.95 10.82 2.57
N SER A 34 -7.72 10.04 3.32
CA SER A 34 -8.91 10.51 4.01
C SER A 34 -8.65 10.98 5.43
N ASP A 35 -7.67 10.42 6.12
CA ASP A 35 -7.34 10.82 7.49
C ASP A 35 -6.62 12.18 7.49
N PRO A 36 -7.14 13.20 8.21
CA PRO A 36 -6.55 14.55 8.25
C PRO A 36 -5.10 14.56 8.72
N ARG A 37 -4.68 13.60 9.53
CA ARG A 37 -3.29 13.49 10.03
C ARG A 37 -2.28 13.22 8.91
N TYR A 38 -2.72 12.57 7.82
CA TYR A 38 -1.86 12.06 6.76
C TYR A 38 -2.19 12.63 5.38
N ALA A 39 -3.29 13.36 5.25
CA ALA A 39 -3.77 13.88 3.97
C ALA A 39 -2.75 14.74 3.23
N ASP A 40 -1.99 15.56 3.96
CA ASP A 40 -0.97 16.47 3.41
C ASP A 40 0.37 15.79 3.10
N MET A 41 0.50 14.51 3.41
CA MET A 41 1.69 13.73 3.09
C MET A 41 1.88 13.63 1.57
N SER A 42 3.13 13.71 1.09
CA SER A 42 3.43 13.57 -0.34
C SER A 42 3.01 12.20 -0.88
N LEU A 43 2.72 12.13 -2.18
CA LEU A 43 2.44 10.86 -2.85
C LEU A 43 3.62 9.89 -2.74
N ASP A 44 4.85 10.37 -2.81
CA ASP A 44 6.05 9.55 -2.60
C ASP A 44 6.03 8.83 -1.25
N ALA A 45 5.66 9.54 -0.19
CA ALA A 45 5.56 8.97 1.15
C ALA A 45 4.40 7.96 1.26
N LYS A 46 3.24 8.27 0.68
CA LYS A 46 2.09 7.36 0.66
C LYS A 46 2.38 6.06 -0.09
N VAL A 47 3.01 6.17 -1.25
CA VAL A 47 3.40 5.00 -2.05
C VAL A 47 4.50 4.21 -1.34
N THR A 48 5.49 4.87 -0.79
CA THR A 48 6.56 4.22 -0.01
C THR A 48 5.98 3.43 1.16
N TYR A 49 5.07 4.01 1.92
CA TYR A 49 4.38 3.31 3.01
C TYR A 49 3.62 2.07 2.50
N THR A 50 2.94 2.20 1.38
CA THR A 50 2.20 1.09 0.76
C THR A 50 3.13 -0.07 0.39
N PHE A 51 4.30 0.21 -0.19
CA PHE A 51 5.30 -0.82 -0.49
C PHE A 51 5.82 -1.50 0.77
N LEU A 52 6.08 -0.75 1.82
CA LEU A 52 6.48 -1.32 3.12
C LEU A 52 5.38 -2.21 3.70
N LEU A 53 4.14 -1.75 3.67
CA LEU A 53 3.00 -2.51 4.18
C LEU A 53 2.82 -3.84 3.43
N ASN A 54 2.89 -3.81 2.11
CA ASN A 54 2.75 -5.04 1.31
C ASN A 54 3.93 -6.00 1.49
N ARG A 55 5.09 -5.50 1.92
CA ARG A 55 6.26 -6.33 2.26
C ARG A 55 6.04 -7.21 3.52
N PHE A 56 5.06 -6.90 4.34
CA PHE A 56 4.72 -7.72 5.52
C PHE A 56 4.32 -9.15 5.17
N GLN A 57 3.78 -9.40 3.99
CA GLN A 57 3.50 -10.76 3.55
C GLN A 57 4.79 -11.59 3.47
N LEU A 58 5.88 -10.98 3.00
CA LEU A 58 7.19 -11.61 2.99
C LEU A 58 7.76 -11.77 4.40
N SER A 59 7.56 -10.77 5.26
CA SER A 59 7.94 -10.81 6.66
C SER A 59 7.32 -12.01 7.39
N ARG A 60 6.04 -12.28 7.16
CA ARG A 60 5.36 -13.46 7.72
C ARG A 60 6.01 -14.78 7.28
N ARG A 61 6.37 -14.88 6.00
CA ARG A 61 7.02 -16.07 5.45
C ARG A 61 8.43 -16.29 6.01
N ASN A 62 9.17 -15.20 6.22
CA ASN A 62 10.55 -15.24 6.68
C ASN A 62 10.68 -15.26 8.21
N GLY A 63 9.56 -15.13 8.94
CA GLY A 63 9.58 -15.09 10.39
C GLY A 63 10.31 -13.87 10.96
N TRP A 64 10.21 -12.72 10.31
CA TRP A 64 10.82 -11.45 10.75
C TRP A 64 10.04 -10.84 11.89
N VAL A 65 10.25 -11.36 13.08
CA VAL A 65 9.59 -10.96 14.32
C VAL A 65 10.66 -10.80 15.39
N ASN A 66 10.54 -9.75 16.21
CA ASN A 66 11.43 -9.55 17.34
C ASN A 66 10.96 -10.34 18.58
N ASP A 67 11.73 -10.27 19.67
CA ASP A 67 11.43 -10.99 20.91
C ASP A 67 10.12 -10.55 21.58
N ALA A 68 9.64 -9.34 21.28
CA ALA A 68 8.36 -8.82 21.75
C ALA A 68 7.16 -9.23 20.89
N GLY A 69 7.39 -9.99 19.81
CA GLY A 69 6.34 -10.40 18.88
C GLY A 69 5.99 -9.35 17.82
N GLU A 70 6.77 -8.28 17.73
CA GLU A 70 6.55 -7.23 16.76
C GLU A 70 7.18 -7.59 15.42
N MET A 71 6.42 -7.43 14.35
CA MET A 71 6.88 -7.73 13.00
C MET A 71 7.64 -6.55 12.40
N PHE A 72 8.71 -6.84 11.69
CA PHE A 72 9.47 -5.86 10.93
C PHE A 72 9.61 -6.28 9.48
N VAL A 73 9.97 -5.33 8.62
CA VAL A 73 10.36 -5.58 7.23
C VAL A 73 11.79 -5.14 7.00
N ILE A 74 12.46 -5.84 6.10
CA ILE A 74 13.77 -5.45 5.59
C ILE A 74 13.58 -5.00 4.15
N PHE A 75 13.81 -3.72 3.92
CA PHE A 75 13.70 -3.14 2.59
C PHE A 75 14.76 -2.05 2.41
N PRO A 76 15.93 -2.38 1.84
CA PRO A 76 16.97 -1.39 1.61
C PRO A 76 16.46 -0.24 0.74
N ARG A 77 16.82 0.99 1.09
CA ARG A 77 16.37 2.19 0.36
C ARG A 77 16.71 2.14 -1.12
N LYS A 78 17.87 1.59 -1.46
CA LYS A 78 18.31 1.40 -2.84
C LYS A 78 17.39 0.45 -3.61
N ALA A 79 16.98 -0.66 -3.01
CA ALA A 79 16.06 -1.62 -3.60
C ALA A 79 14.67 -1.00 -3.79
N LEU A 80 14.19 -0.27 -2.79
CA LEU A 80 12.90 0.42 -2.83
C LEU A 80 12.89 1.51 -3.89
N ALA A 81 13.95 2.31 -3.99
CA ALA A 81 14.11 3.32 -5.02
C ALA A 81 14.06 2.72 -6.43
N LYS A 82 14.69 1.56 -6.62
CA LYS A 82 14.67 0.82 -7.88
C LYS A 82 13.26 0.34 -8.24
N GLU A 83 12.50 -0.20 -7.28
CA GLU A 83 11.12 -0.65 -7.51
C GLU A 83 10.19 0.52 -7.79
N LEU A 84 10.33 1.63 -7.07
CA LEU A 84 9.54 2.84 -7.26
C LEU A 84 9.98 3.66 -8.49
N ARG A 85 11.13 3.36 -9.07
CA ARG A 85 11.75 4.11 -10.16
C ARG A 85 11.92 5.60 -9.85
N ILE A 86 12.37 5.89 -8.64
CA ILE A 86 12.72 7.22 -8.16
C ILE A 86 14.14 7.20 -7.58
N CYS A 87 14.73 8.37 -7.35
CA CYS A 87 16.06 8.44 -6.73
C CYS A 87 16.00 8.13 -5.23
N GLU A 88 17.11 7.66 -4.68
CA GLU A 88 17.22 7.31 -3.25
C GLU A 88 16.96 8.51 -2.32
N GLN A 89 17.25 9.73 -2.78
CA GLN A 89 16.96 10.95 -2.02
C GLN A 89 15.46 11.14 -1.77
N ARG A 90 14.63 10.85 -2.75
CA ARG A 90 13.16 10.89 -2.61
C ARG A 90 12.66 9.82 -1.65
N VAL A 91 13.23 8.62 -1.70
CA VAL A 91 12.93 7.55 -0.72
C VAL A 91 13.35 7.99 0.68
N THR A 92 14.52 8.56 0.84
CA THR A 92 15.01 9.07 2.13
C THR A 92 14.10 10.17 2.69
N ALA A 93 13.66 11.09 1.85
CA ALA A 93 12.70 12.12 2.23
C ALA A 93 11.34 11.52 2.65
N ALA A 94 10.86 10.51 1.93
CA ALA A 94 9.65 9.76 2.28
C ALA A 94 9.77 9.07 3.64
N PHE A 95 10.88 8.37 3.89
CA PHE A 95 11.16 7.73 5.18
C PHE A 95 11.18 8.74 6.33
N ARG A 96 11.82 9.87 6.13
CA ARG A 96 11.84 10.96 7.13
C ARG A 96 10.44 11.43 7.45
N LYS A 97 9.62 11.67 6.44
CA LYS A 97 8.22 12.11 6.64
C LYS A 97 7.36 11.07 7.33
N LEU A 98 7.50 9.81 6.96
CA LEU A 98 6.80 8.71 7.61
C LEU A 98 7.22 8.56 9.08
N ALA A 99 8.49 8.74 9.40
CA ALA A 99 8.98 8.72 10.78
C ALA A 99 8.47 9.92 11.59
N GLU A 100 8.45 11.12 11.01
CA GLU A 100 7.88 12.32 11.65
C GLU A 100 6.41 12.14 12.00
N LEU A 101 5.63 11.48 11.14
CA LEU A 101 4.22 11.17 11.35
C LEU A 101 3.98 9.94 12.24
N GLN A 102 5.04 9.33 12.75
CA GLN A 102 4.99 8.13 13.60
C GLN A 102 4.30 6.93 12.91
N LEU A 103 4.43 6.84 11.60
CA LEU A 103 3.92 5.71 10.82
C LEU A 103 4.93 4.58 10.69
N ILE A 104 6.23 4.88 10.77
CA ILE A 104 7.31 3.91 10.76
C ILE A 104 8.34 4.21 11.85
N TRP A 105 9.04 3.18 12.26
CA TRP A 105 10.25 3.27 13.06
C TRP A 105 11.35 2.42 12.43
N GLU A 106 12.48 3.04 12.13
CA GLU A 106 13.63 2.40 11.53
C GLU A 106 14.68 2.11 12.60
N LYS A 107 14.91 0.82 12.88
CA LYS A 107 15.93 0.37 13.81
C LYS A 107 17.21 0.05 13.06
N ARG A 108 18.29 0.70 13.45
CA ARG A 108 19.64 0.39 12.96
C ARG A 108 20.20 -0.83 13.69
N CYS A 109 20.61 -1.85 12.93
CA CYS A 109 21.11 -3.11 13.47
C CYS A 109 22.63 -3.21 13.55
N GLY A 110 23.39 -2.18 13.12
CA GLY A 110 24.83 -2.14 13.17
C GLY A 110 25.52 -2.25 11.81
N ARG A 111 26.85 -2.39 11.82
CA ARG A 111 27.64 -2.48 10.58
C ARG A 111 27.42 -3.85 9.94
N GLY A 112 26.96 -3.83 8.70
CA GLY A 112 26.77 -5.03 7.87
C GLY A 112 25.35 -5.61 7.91
N ASP A 113 24.52 -5.25 8.89
CA ASP A 113 23.16 -5.70 8.97
C ASP A 113 22.18 -4.70 8.37
N ALA A 114 21.15 -5.21 7.69
CA ALA A 114 20.11 -4.39 7.14
C ALA A 114 19.24 -3.78 8.25
N ASN A 115 18.83 -2.53 8.07
CA ASN A 115 17.93 -1.87 9.01
C ASN A 115 16.57 -2.59 9.05
N GLN A 116 16.03 -2.70 10.24
CA GLN A 116 14.68 -3.22 10.47
C GLN A 116 13.69 -2.06 10.47
N ILE A 117 12.61 -2.20 9.71
CA ILE A 117 11.57 -1.19 9.60
C ILE A 117 10.29 -1.74 10.24
N TYR A 118 9.82 -1.06 11.28
CA TYR A 118 8.57 -1.36 11.97
C TYR A 118 7.50 -0.39 11.51
N LEU A 119 6.30 -0.89 11.26
CA LEU A 119 5.15 -0.05 10.96
C LEU A 119 4.27 0.11 12.19
N ALA A 120 3.80 1.32 12.41
CA ALA A 120 2.91 1.62 13.52
C ALA A 120 1.54 0.96 13.33
N SER A 121 0.94 0.53 14.43
CA SER A 121 -0.48 0.19 14.44
C SER A 121 -1.30 1.47 14.40
N VAL A 122 -2.07 1.65 13.35
CA VAL A 122 -2.87 2.86 13.11
C VAL A 122 -4.34 2.55 13.26
N THR A 123 -5.03 3.32 14.08
CA THR A 123 -6.50 3.36 14.09
C THR A 123 -6.92 4.53 13.21
N PRO A 124 -7.47 4.28 12.01
CA PRO A 124 -7.88 5.36 11.12
C PRO A 124 -9.00 6.19 11.73
N ILE A 125 -8.96 7.49 11.47
CA ILE A 125 -10.07 8.39 11.75
C ILE A 125 -10.86 8.52 10.46
N ASP A 126 -12.13 8.12 10.51
CA ASP A 126 -13.02 8.22 9.35
C ASP A 126 -13.33 9.69 9.07
N ALA A 127 -13.00 10.16 7.89
CA ALA A 127 -13.47 11.46 7.43
C ALA A 127 -14.96 11.37 7.10
N PRO A 128 -15.77 12.39 7.46
CA PRO A 128 -17.18 12.41 7.12
C PRO A 128 -17.40 12.19 5.61
N GLY A 129 -18.15 11.17 5.24
CA GLY A 129 -18.44 10.82 3.85
C GLY A 129 -17.52 9.76 3.23
N TYR A 130 -16.54 9.24 3.97
CA TYR A 130 -15.76 8.09 3.56
C TYR A 130 -16.24 6.86 4.34
N GLU A 131 -16.93 5.95 3.69
CA GLU A 131 -17.14 4.62 4.24
C GLU A 131 -15.81 3.87 4.17
N CYS A 132 -15.17 3.66 5.31
CA CYS A 132 -14.09 2.68 5.41
C CYS A 132 -14.66 1.30 5.13
N VAL A 133 -14.47 0.83 3.93
CA VAL A 133 -14.63 -0.60 3.67
C VAL A 133 -13.54 -1.28 4.49
N PRO A 134 -13.89 -2.14 5.46
CA PRO A 134 -12.89 -2.84 6.25
C PRO A 134 -11.90 -3.52 5.32
N PHE A 135 -10.63 -3.45 5.68
CA PHE A 135 -9.58 -4.16 4.95
C PHE A 135 -9.90 -5.66 5.01
N CYS A 136 -10.41 -6.17 3.90
CA CYS A 136 -10.89 -7.54 3.84
C CYS A 136 -9.74 -8.54 3.79
N SER A 137 -9.13 -8.83 4.94
CA SER A 137 -8.47 -10.11 5.13
C SER A 137 -9.49 -11.28 5.03
N GLU A 138 -10.74 -11.04 5.42
CA GLU A 138 -11.80 -12.03 5.32
C GLU A 138 -12.34 -12.25 3.91
N LEU A 139 -12.29 -11.26 3.03
CA LEU A 139 -12.68 -11.44 1.62
C LEU A 139 -11.68 -12.28 0.82
N TYR A 140 -10.43 -12.37 1.27
CA TYR A 140 -9.43 -13.17 0.56
C TYR A 140 -9.55 -14.67 0.88
N GLU A 141 -10.05 -15.01 2.07
CA GLU A 141 -10.33 -16.41 2.44
C GLU A 141 -11.68 -16.92 1.91
N SER A 142 -12.65 -16.04 1.72
CA SER A 142 -13.96 -16.40 1.20
C SER A 142 -14.06 -16.37 -0.34
N CYS A 143 -13.11 -15.75 -1.03
CA CYS A 143 -13.11 -15.68 -2.49
C CYS A 143 -12.68 -16.98 -3.18
N GLY A 144 -12.37 -18.03 -2.40
CA GLY A 144 -12.05 -19.37 -2.92
C GLY A 144 -13.26 -20.20 -3.34
N SER A 145 -14.51 -19.79 -3.08
CA SER A 145 -15.64 -20.64 -3.39
C SER A 145 -17.03 -20.01 -3.47
N ARG A 146 -17.19 -18.71 -3.67
CA ARG A 146 -18.53 -18.17 -4.01
C ARG A 146 -18.43 -16.93 -4.87
N THR A 147 -19.03 -17.01 -6.06
CA THR A 147 -19.53 -15.89 -6.83
C THR A 147 -20.59 -15.16 -5.99
N ALA A 148 -20.15 -14.33 -5.04
CA ALA A 148 -21.05 -13.40 -4.39
C ALA A 148 -21.19 -12.18 -5.30
N GLY A 149 -22.36 -12.00 -5.87
CA GLY A 149 -22.71 -10.85 -6.68
C GLY A 149 -22.48 -9.57 -5.90
N TYR A 150 -21.59 -8.74 -6.40
CA TYR A 150 -21.50 -7.36 -6.00
C TYR A 150 -22.75 -6.66 -6.52
N ALA A 151 -23.72 -6.47 -5.64
CA ALA A 151 -24.81 -5.54 -5.93
C ALA A 151 -24.19 -4.14 -5.89
N ALA A 152 -24.06 -3.51 -7.05
CA ALA A 152 -23.73 -2.10 -7.12
C ALA A 152 -24.82 -1.32 -6.39
N PRO A 153 -24.51 -0.30 -5.60
CA PRO A 153 -25.54 0.59 -5.07
C PRO A 153 -26.24 1.24 -6.26
N GLU A 154 -27.54 1.08 -6.32
CA GLU A 154 -28.35 1.79 -7.30
C GLU A 154 -28.26 3.30 -7.06
N PRO A 155 -28.28 4.11 -8.15
CA PRO A 155 -28.17 5.56 -8.06
C PRO A 155 -29.35 6.21 -7.34
#